data_3f33f4e54e2c3b4949768f1e12d04fce
#
_entry.id   3f33f4e54e2c3b4949768f1e12d04fce
#
_cell.length_a   1.000
_cell.length_b   1.000
_cell.length_c   1.000
_cell.angle_alpha   90.00
_cell.angle_beta   90.00
_cell.angle_gamma   90.00
#
_symmetry.space_group_name_H-M   'P 1'
#
loop_
_entity.id
_entity.type
_entity.pdbx_description
1 polymer ?
#
loop_
_entity_poly.entity_id
_entity_poly.type
_entity_poly.pdbx_seq_one_letter_code
_entity_poly.pdbx_strand_id
1 'polypeptide(L)'
;KKMRMISIAEMRHSEELSDRILFLQGDVNMNPSFTTRQISDPKEMFRFAIQLEQSTIDSYNDAARIAAEADDSVTHKMFQDLAVEEEEHLDYFRNELQNLLDYGDKEYLALQSFARSKAEAEGKVSE
;
A
#
# COMPACT_ATOMS: atom_id res chain seq x y z
N LYS A 1 5.37 4.07 -12.19
CA LYS A 1 6.42 4.33 -11.20
C LYS A 1 5.85 4.24 -9.76
N LYS A 2 4.81 4.99 -9.41
CA LYS A 2 4.24 5.01 -8.04
C LYS A 2 3.77 3.63 -7.58
N MET A 3 3.05 2.86 -8.40
CA MET A 3 2.64 1.48 -8.10
C MET A 3 3.82 0.57 -7.71
N ARG A 4 4.94 0.65 -8.46
CA ARG A 4 6.15 -0.11 -8.11
C ARG A 4 6.72 0.30 -6.75
N MET A 5 6.70 1.60 -6.44
CA MET A 5 7.17 2.10 -5.15
C MET A 5 6.29 1.59 -4.00
N ILE A 6 4.97 1.58 -4.19
CA ILE A 6 4.02 0.98 -3.24
C ILE A 6 4.35 -0.50 -3.04
N SER A 7 4.50 -1.29 -4.11
CA SER A 7 4.84 -2.72 -3.98
C SER A 7 6.15 -2.97 -3.23
N ILE A 8 7.14 -2.08 -3.35
CA ILE A 8 8.39 -2.16 -2.59
C ILE A 8 8.15 -1.80 -1.11
N ALA A 9 7.30 -0.80 -0.83
CA ALA A 9 6.91 -0.45 0.53
C ALA A 9 6.21 -1.62 1.22
N GLU A 10 5.26 -2.29 0.54
CA GLU A 10 4.58 -3.48 1.08
C GLU A 10 5.53 -4.63 1.44
N MET A 11 6.56 -4.87 0.62
CA MET A 11 7.58 -5.86 0.96
C MET A 11 8.35 -5.46 2.22
N ARG A 12 8.69 -4.17 2.38
CA ARG A 12 9.36 -3.64 3.58
C ARG A 12 8.47 -3.75 4.81
N HIS A 13 7.17 -3.45 4.71
CA HIS A 13 6.22 -3.64 5.79
C HIS A 13 6.18 -5.11 6.25
N SER A 14 6.18 -6.03 5.30
CA SER A 14 6.21 -7.47 5.58
C SER A 14 7.51 -7.90 6.32
N GLU A 15 8.66 -7.35 5.94
CA GLU A 15 9.95 -7.59 6.61
C GLU A 15 9.91 -7.02 8.04
N GLU A 16 9.48 -5.79 8.23
CA GLU A 16 9.41 -5.12 9.53
C GLU A 16 8.48 -5.86 10.51
N LEU A 17 7.31 -6.29 10.05
CA LEU A 17 6.39 -7.10 10.82
C LEU A 17 6.99 -8.46 11.20
N SER A 18 7.67 -9.12 10.26
CA SER A 18 8.33 -10.40 10.49
C SER A 18 9.44 -10.28 11.52
N ASP A 19 10.28 -9.26 11.41
CA ASP A 19 11.36 -9.00 12.36
C ASP A 19 10.82 -8.73 13.77
N ARG A 20 9.70 -8.00 13.88
CA ARG A 20 9.06 -7.74 15.17
C ARG A 20 8.49 -9.01 15.80
N ILE A 21 7.84 -9.86 15.01
CA ILE A 21 7.32 -11.17 15.47
C ILE A 21 8.47 -12.03 15.99
N LEU A 22 9.58 -12.12 15.26
CA LEU A 22 10.76 -12.91 15.67
C LEU A 22 11.41 -12.33 16.93
N PHE A 23 11.51 -11.01 17.06
CA PHE A 23 12.00 -10.37 18.28
C PHE A 23 11.15 -10.73 19.50
N LEU A 24 9.83 -10.83 19.34
CA LEU A 24 8.88 -11.22 20.37
C LEU A 24 8.80 -12.76 20.57
N GLN A 25 9.69 -13.52 19.92
CA GLN A 25 9.76 -14.98 19.96
C GLN A 25 8.50 -15.68 19.39
N GLY A 26 7.80 -15.03 18.47
CA GLY A 26 6.69 -15.62 17.74
C GLY A 26 7.13 -16.32 16.45
N ASP A 27 6.22 -17.08 15.86
CA ASP A 27 6.42 -17.76 14.58
C ASP A 27 5.84 -16.93 13.42
N VAL A 28 6.64 -16.74 12.37
CA VAL A 28 6.21 -16.03 11.17
C VAL A 28 5.49 -16.98 10.20
N ASN A 29 4.26 -16.64 9.84
CA ASN A 29 3.51 -17.36 8.81
C ASN A 29 3.44 -16.52 7.53
N MET A 30 4.14 -16.97 6.48
CA MET A 30 4.21 -16.30 5.16
C MET A 30 3.13 -16.79 4.17
N ASN A 31 2.17 -17.62 4.60
CA ASN A 31 1.10 -18.05 3.73
C ASN A 31 0.15 -16.88 3.41
N PRO A 32 -0.28 -16.72 2.14
CA PRO A 32 -1.26 -15.71 1.79
C PRO A 32 -2.56 -15.88 2.58
N SER A 33 -3.09 -14.78 3.10
CA SER A 33 -4.36 -14.78 3.84
C SER A 33 -5.59 -14.86 2.93
N PHE A 34 -5.42 -14.67 1.62
CA PHE A 34 -6.49 -14.75 0.62
C PHE A 34 -5.96 -15.27 -0.73
N THR A 35 -6.88 -15.76 -1.56
CA THR A 35 -6.54 -16.20 -2.92
C THR A 35 -6.35 -14.99 -3.83
N THR A 36 -5.21 -14.94 -4.52
CA THR A 36 -4.95 -13.91 -5.53
C THR A 36 -5.91 -14.07 -6.70
N ARG A 37 -6.38 -12.93 -7.23
CA ARG A 37 -7.22 -12.89 -8.44
C ARG A 37 -6.66 -11.89 -9.44
N GLN A 38 -6.85 -12.15 -10.71
CA GLN A 38 -6.52 -11.20 -11.76
C GLN A 38 -7.68 -10.22 -11.97
N ILE A 39 -7.39 -8.92 -11.94
CA ILE A 39 -8.35 -7.85 -12.22
C ILE A 39 -7.85 -7.11 -13.46
N SER A 40 -8.66 -7.07 -14.52
CA SER A 40 -8.29 -6.47 -15.82
C SER A 40 -8.83 -5.05 -15.98
N ASP A 41 -9.95 -4.73 -15.34
CA ASP A 41 -10.53 -3.40 -15.38
C ASP A 41 -9.78 -2.47 -14.41
N PRO A 42 -9.18 -1.36 -14.88
CA PRO A 42 -8.46 -0.43 -14.03
C PRO A 42 -9.33 0.17 -12.90
N LYS A 43 -10.61 0.43 -13.16
CA LYS A 43 -11.51 0.97 -12.15
C LYS A 43 -11.75 -0.02 -11.02
N GLU A 44 -11.98 -1.29 -11.37
CA GLU A 44 -12.13 -2.37 -10.38
C GLU A 44 -10.82 -2.63 -9.64
N MET A 45 -9.68 -2.52 -10.32
CA MET A 45 -8.37 -2.64 -9.68
C MET A 45 -8.16 -1.57 -8.60
N PHE A 46 -8.46 -0.30 -8.91
CA PHE A 46 -8.33 0.77 -7.92
C PHE A 46 -9.36 0.66 -6.79
N ARG A 47 -10.60 0.26 -7.08
CA ARG A 47 -11.60 0.01 -6.03
C ARG A 47 -11.16 -1.10 -5.08
N PHE A 48 -10.61 -2.18 -5.63
CA PHE A 48 -10.08 -3.27 -4.83
C PHE A 48 -8.89 -2.83 -3.97
N ALA A 49 -7.93 -2.07 -4.54
CA ALA A 49 -6.81 -1.52 -3.81
C ALA A 49 -7.28 -0.61 -2.66
N ILE A 50 -8.22 0.30 -2.90
CA ILE A 50 -8.81 1.17 -1.87
C ILE A 50 -9.42 0.36 -0.72
N GLN A 51 -10.15 -0.71 -1.01
CA GLN A 51 -10.73 -1.58 0.01
C GLN A 51 -9.66 -2.31 0.81
N LEU A 52 -8.61 -2.77 0.15
CA LEU A 52 -7.49 -3.47 0.78
C LEU A 52 -6.73 -2.55 1.73
N GLU A 53 -6.34 -1.34 1.27
CA GLU A 53 -5.64 -0.37 2.11
C GLU A 53 -6.48 0.04 3.31
N GLN A 54 -7.78 0.30 3.14
CA GLN A 54 -8.66 0.63 4.25
C GLN A 54 -8.72 -0.50 5.29
N SER A 55 -8.82 -1.75 4.83
CA SER A 55 -8.81 -2.91 5.73
C SER A 55 -7.48 -3.08 6.46
N THR A 56 -6.37 -2.77 5.80
CA THR A 56 -5.03 -2.80 6.40
C THR A 56 -4.89 -1.72 7.47
N ILE A 57 -5.31 -0.48 7.19
CA ILE A 57 -5.32 0.63 8.15
C ILE A 57 -6.13 0.24 9.40
N ASP A 58 -7.33 -0.30 9.21
CA ASP A 58 -8.19 -0.72 10.32
C ASP A 58 -7.49 -1.79 11.17
N SER A 59 -6.84 -2.77 10.53
CA SER A 59 -6.08 -3.84 11.20
C SER A 59 -4.86 -3.31 11.96
N TYR A 60 -4.12 -2.34 11.39
CA TYR A 60 -2.98 -1.74 12.06
C TYR A 60 -3.39 -0.86 13.24
N ASN A 61 -4.51 -0.13 13.14
CA ASN A 61 -5.07 0.60 14.27
C ASN A 61 -5.49 -0.32 15.42
N ASP A 62 -6.09 -1.47 15.11
CA ASP A 62 -6.44 -2.48 16.11
C ASP A 62 -5.18 -3.09 16.75
N ALA A 63 -4.17 -3.42 15.97
CA ALA A 63 -2.90 -3.94 16.46
C ALA A 63 -2.15 -2.91 17.33
N ALA A 64 -2.17 -1.64 16.94
CA ALA A 64 -1.60 -0.56 17.75
C ALA A 64 -2.30 -0.44 19.11
N ARG A 65 -3.62 -0.54 19.15
CA ARG A 65 -4.40 -0.51 20.39
C ARG A 65 -4.06 -1.71 21.30
N ILE A 66 -3.99 -2.90 20.74
CA ILE A 66 -3.61 -4.12 21.49
C ILE A 66 -2.20 -3.99 22.07
N ALA A 67 -1.25 -3.47 21.30
CA ALA A 67 0.11 -3.25 21.75
C ALA A 67 0.17 -2.22 22.91
N ALA A 68 -0.62 -1.13 22.81
CA ALA A 68 -0.73 -0.14 23.88
C ALA A 68 -1.32 -0.75 25.18
N GLU A 69 -2.36 -1.57 25.06
CA GLU A 69 -2.96 -2.28 26.21
C GLU A 69 -2.00 -3.28 26.87
N ALA A 70 -1.02 -3.80 26.11
CA ALA A 70 0.05 -4.67 26.60
C ALA A 70 1.31 -3.93 27.08
N ASP A 71 1.29 -2.60 27.17
CA ASP A 71 2.44 -1.75 27.48
C ASP A 71 3.64 -1.93 26.52
N ASP A 72 3.42 -2.44 25.29
CA ASP A 72 4.45 -2.58 24.25
C ASP A 72 4.49 -1.32 23.36
N SER A 73 5.14 -0.28 23.86
CA SER A 73 5.27 1.01 23.18
C SER A 73 5.99 0.92 21.83
N VAL A 74 6.89 -0.04 21.64
CA VAL A 74 7.64 -0.21 20.38
C VAL A 74 6.74 -0.78 19.30
N THR A 75 5.98 -1.84 19.58
CA THR A 75 5.01 -2.40 18.64
C THR A 75 3.87 -1.40 18.38
N HIS A 76 3.40 -0.69 19.40
CA HIS A 76 2.40 0.36 19.25
C HIS A 76 2.86 1.42 18.23
N LYS A 77 4.07 1.96 18.43
CA LYS A 77 4.61 2.97 17.51
C LYS A 77 4.80 2.41 16.10
N MET A 78 5.31 1.20 15.95
CA MET A 78 5.50 0.54 14.66
C MET A 78 4.18 0.50 13.86
N PHE A 79 3.09 0.06 14.47
CA PHE A 79 1.79 0.01 13.79
C PHE A 79 1.22 1.41 13.49
N GLN A 80 1.51 2.40 14.32
CA GLN A 80 1.14 3.80 14.00
C GLN A 80 1.90 4.31 12.77
N ASP A 81 3.20 4.05 12.68
CA ASP A 81 4.03 4.47 11.54
C ASP A 81 3.58 3.76 10.25
N LEU A 82 3.32 2.45 10.31
CA LEU A 82 2.78 1.67 9.19
C LEU A 82 1.41 2.21 8.74
N ALA A 83 0.51 2.52 9.66
CA ALA A 83 -0.81 3.07 9.32
C ALA A 83 -0.72 4.40 8.56
N VAL A 84 0.26 5.26 8.89
CA VAL A 84 0.51 6.51 8.14
C VAL A 84 0.90 6.22 6.69
N GLU A 85 1.77 5.25 6.46
CA GLU A 85 2.18 4.87 5.09
C GLU A 85 1.00 4.29 4.28
N GLU A 86 0.13 3.49 4.91
CA GLU A 86 -1.08 2.96 4.26
C GLU A 86 -2.12 4.05 3.94
N GLU A 87 -2.23 5.09 4.77
CA GLU A 87 -3.07 6.25 4.45
C GLU A 87 -2.57 7.00 3.22
N GLU A 88 -1.24 7.11 3.01
CA GLU A 88 -0.66 7.68 1.79
C GLU A 88 -0.94 6.82 0.55
N HIS A 89 -0.90 5.49 0.68
CA HIS A 89 -1.27 4.57 -0.39
C HIS A 89 -2.77 4.69 -0.74
N LEU A 90 -3.62 4.73 0.28
CA LEU A 90 -5.06 4.90 0.14
C LEU A 90 -5.41 6.20 -0.59
N ASP A 91 -4.80 7.32 -0.19
CA ASP A 91 -5.00 8.62 -0.83
C ASP A 91 -4.58 8.58 -2.30
N TYR A 92 -3.43 7.98 -2.58
CA TYR A 92 -2.97 7.79 -3.97
C TYR A 92 -4.00 7.01 -4.80
N PHE A 93 -4.49 5.87 -4.33
CA PHE A 93 -5.46 5.07 -5.09
C PHE A 93 -6.81 5.76 -5.27
N ARG A 94 -7.27 6.53 -4.28
CA ARG A 94 -8.49 7.35 -4.38
C ARG A 94 -8.33 8.42 -5.46
N ASN A 95 -7.20 9.12 -5.49
CA ASN A 95 -6.91 10.15 -6.49
C ASN A 95 -6.81 9.55 -7.89
N GLU A 96 -6.15 8.40 -8.07
CA GLU A 96 -6.05 7.70 -9.36
C GLU A 96 -7.42 7.23 -9.86
N LEU A 97 -8.27 6.68 -8.99
CA LEU A 97 -9.64 6.32 -9.34
C LEU A 97 -10.45 7.54 -9.76
N GLN A 98 -10.35 8.65 -9.03
CA GLN A 98 -11.07 9.88 -9.36
C GLN A 98 -10.61 10.43 -10.72
N ASN A 99 -9.31 10.49 -10.98
CA ASN A 99 -8.77 10.90 -12.27
C ASN A 99 -9.29 10.01 -13.42
N LEU A 100 -9.33 8.70 -13.21
CA LEU A 100 -9.83 7.76 -14.20
C LEU A 100 -11.33 7.96 -14.48
N LEU A 101 -12.12 8.31 -13.47
CA LEU A 101 -13.55 8.59 -13.61
C LEU A 101 -13.80 9.93 -14.31
N ASP A 102 -13.01 10.95 -14.01
CA ASP A 102 -13.18 12.31 -14.53
C ASP A 102 -12.74 12.43 -15.99
N TYR A 103 -11.62 11.80 -16.37
CA TYR A 103 -11.05 11.90 -17.70
C TYR A 103 -11.45 10.75 -18.65
N GLY A 104 -11.92 9.62 -18.11
CA GLY A 104 -12.16 8.40 -18.88
C GLY A 104 -10.88 7.63 -19.22
N ASP A 105 -11.05 6.40 -19.69
CA ASP A 105 -9.95 5.43 -19.82
C ASP A 105 -8.87 5.88 -20.82
N LYS A 106 -9.27 6.47 -21.94
CA LYS A 106 -8.32 6.88 -23.00
C LYS A 106 -7.47 8.07 -22.60
N GLU A 107 -8.10 9.11 -22.10
CA GLU A 107 -7.45 10.34 -21.63
C GLU A 107 -6.55 10.07 -20.42
N TYR A 108 -7.03 9.26 -19.48
CA TYR A 108 -6.25 8.83 -18.33
C TYR A 108 -4.98 8.09 -18.76
N LEU A 109 -5.08 7.11 -19.68
CA LEU A 109 -3.92 6.37 -20.19
C LEU A 109 -2.95 7.27 -20.95
N ALA A 110 -3.46 8.22 -21.73
CA ALA A 110 -2.64 9.21 -22.44
C ALA A 110 -1.85 10.10 -21.46
N LEU A 111 -2.50 10.59 -20.39
CA LEU A 111 -1.85 11.39 -19.35
C LEU A 111 -0.79 10.58 -18.59
N GLN A 112 -1.05 9.33 -18.27
CA GLN A 112 -0.07 8.43 -17.62
C GLN A 112 1.15 8.19 -18.53
N SER A 113 0.93 7.96 -19.81
CA SER A 113 2.00 7.78 -20.80
C SER A 113 2.85 9.04 -20.95
N PHE A 114 2.23 10.21 -21.04
CA PHE A 114 2.92 11.49 -21.12
C PHE A 114 3.75 11.78 -19.86
N ALA A 115 3.18 11.58 -18.68
CA ALA A 115 3.87 11.76 -17.40
C ALA A 115 5.09 10.83 -17.27
N ARG A 116 4.97 9.59 -17.78
CA ARG A 116 6.08 8.64 -17.83
C ARG A 116 7.20 9.13 -18.75
N SER A 117 6.88 9.49 -19.98
CA SER A 117 7.86 9.96 -20.97
C SER A 117 8.59 11.22 -20.48
N LYS A 118 7.87 12.14 -19.83
CA LYS A 118 8.47 13.33 -19.23
C LYS A 118 9.45 12.97 -18.10
N ALA A 119 9.08 12.07 -17.21
CA ALA A 119 9.95 11.62 -16.12
C ALA A 119 11.20 10.90 -16.63
N GLU A 120 11.08 10.13 -17.70
CA GLU A 120 12.21 9.48 -18.39
C GLU A 120 13.15 10.53 -19.02
N ALA A 121 12.62 11.53 -19.71
CA ALA A 121 13.39 12.62 -20.32
C ALA A 121 14.13 13.49 -19.28
N GLU A 122 13.56 13.67 -18.08
CA GLU A 122 14.18 14.42 -16.98
C GLU A 122 15.18 13.59 -16.15
N GLY A 123 15.48 12.35 -16.55
CA GLY A 123 16.39 11.46 -15.82
C GLY A 123 15.91 11.06 -14.42
N LYS A 124 14.63 11.28 -14.11
CA LYS A 124 14.02 10.96 -12.80
C LYS A 124 13.55 9.50 -12.69
N VAL A 125 13.80 8.70 -13.73
CA VAL A 125 13.56 7.26 -13.74
C VAL A 125 14.93 6.60 -13.61
N SER A 126 15.41 6.45 -12.39
CA SER A 126 16.47 5.47 -12.11
C SER A 126 15.90 4.06 -12.26
N GLU A 127 16.70 3.19 -12.83
CA GLU A 127 16.47 1.77 -13.09
C GLU A 127 15.88 1.02 -11.89
#